data_340db08f4e3a228ad88508019bfd32f4
#
_entry.id   340db08f4e3a228ad88508019bfd32f4
#
_cell.length_a   1.000
_cell.length_b   1.000
_cell.length_c   1.000
_cell.angle_alpha   90.00
_cell.angle_beta   90.00
_cell.angle_gamma   90.00
#
_symmetry.space_group_name_H-M   'P 1'
#
loop_
_entity.id
_entity.type
_entity.pdbx_description
1 polymer ?
#
loop_
_entity_poly.entity_id
_entity_poly.type
_entity_poly.pdbx_seq_one_letter_code
_entity_poly.pdbx_strand_id
1 'polypeptide(L)'
;VKLLFYFAAAMLFLSAARLWAADPSEDLNSLDRHFARELEILAIRCDTLGLTEQAKITREWQTRRTKGRTLLFLPPVVRGNDLPKEASDLVQKWHVKFHALRQEQASGLTKLAVSLASAKEADPATAYRLLHEALREDPDNRAARNALGHRRNATDNAWEAYSPPPTISAGKTPHPKTGWQQGKYWRVDSKHWRIATNQSGAAGVELAKKLEDFHWLWKQTFFEFWSSRAELEQGITNQRPLPEPGIQLNVLLFRTRDEYVKYLSSQPNIGLTQGFYSDAQQTSIFFVGDETVQPTWFHEAAHQLFQQWRGTPQGVGEKQNFWMVEGAAMHVESLQNHGSHWTVGGWQADRLQIPRYRVLNGDKGLPLQQLVALGRDQVQSSADIRKIYSQSAATAHFLFDHESPMYRSAGGTLLREIYRQNDQRTSLAQLTGASFEELDAGYLKSLQVTDDDLLTTPGLARLRNLALGRTQVTAKGLAALTVCSELRWLELSGLPVDDAAFANFKNCTKLDQLFLDGTQLTDKSLPLIATFTNLEELDLSNTKLTDEAVPALSKLRKLKTLHVTGSGITAAGVQKLKAAILKLEIQN
;
A
#
# COMPACT_ATOMS: atom_id res chain seq x y z
N VAL A 1 48.86 14.45 -36.54
CA VAL A 1 47.58 13.75 -36.82
C VAL A 1 47.45 12.49 -35.94
N LYS A 2 48.54 11.75 -35.64
CA LYS A 2 48.49 10.55 -34.76
C LYS A 2 48.29 10.86 -33.26
N LEU A 3 48.66 12.05 -32.78
CA LEU A 3 48.47 12.44 -31.37
C LEU A 3 47.03 12.85 -31.05
N LEU A 4 46.24 13.37 -32.00
CA LEU A 4 44.84 13.73 -31.81
C LEU A 4 43.89 12.51 -31.71
N PHE A 5 44.24 11.39 -32.32
CA PHE A 5 43.45 10.15 -32.21
C PHE A 5 43.58 9.46 -30.85
N TYR A 6 44.71 9.58 -30.17
CA TYR A 6 44.88 9.03 -28.81
C TYR A 6 44.15 9.83 -27.74
N PHE A 7 44.01 11.16 -27.93
CA PHE A 7 43.23 11.99 -27.00
C PHE A 7 41.70 11.76 -27.15
N ALA A 8 41.19 11.53 -28.35
CA ALA A 8 39.81 11.24 -28.57
C ALA A 8 39.40 9.83 -28.05
N ALA A 9 40.28 8.84 -28.19
CA ALA A 9 40.08 7.51 -27.64
C ALA A 9 40.16 7.50 -26.09
N ALA A 10 41.05 8.28 -25.49
CA ALA A 10 41.15 8.41 -24.03
C ALA A 10 39.96 9.16 -23.43
N MET A 11 39.39 10.16 -24.12
CA MET A 11 38.15 10.85 -23.69
C MET A 11 36.91 9.96 -23.82
N LEU A 12 36.83 9.07 -24.82
CA LEU A 12 35.77 8.09 -24.95
C LEU A 12 35.84 6.98 -23.88
N PHE A 13 37.06 6.57 -23.47
CA PHE A 13 37.24 5.62 -22.38
C PHE A 13 37.02 6.25 -21.01
N LEU A 14 37.29 7.52 -20.82
CA LEU A 14 37.00 8.26 -19.57
C LEU A 14 35.52 8.59 -19.42
N SER A 15 34.78 8.75 -20.51
CA SER A 15 33.30 8.88 -20.48
C SER A 15 32.61 7.54 -20.20
N ALA A 16 33.16 6.42 -20.72
CA ALA A 16 32.62 5.08 -20.41
C ALA A 16 32.93 4.64 -18.96
N ALA A 17 34.08 5.07 -18.39
CA ALA A 17 34.44 4.76 -17.00
C ALA A 17 33.66 5.62 -15.95
N ARG A 18 33.13 6.79 -16.34
CA ARG A 18 32.23 7.59 -15.47
C ARG A 18 30.80 7.11 -15.44
N LEU A 19 30.36 6.25 -16.38
CA LEU A 19 29.05 5.61 -16.39
C LEU A 19 28.93 4.44 -15.37
N TRP A 20 30.00 4.09 -14.65
CA TRP A 20 30.03 2.97 -13.70
C TRP A 20 30.07 3.37 -12.22
N ALA A 21 29.89 4.65 -11.91
CA ALA A 21 29.86 5.16 -10.54
C ALA A 21 28.67 6.10 -10.27
N ALA A 22 27.64 6.13 -11.14
CA ALA A 22 26.42 6.85 -10.88
C ALA A 22 25.57 6.07 -9.85
N ASP A 23 24.95 6.79 -8.93
CA ASP A 23 23.99 6.23 -7.97
C ASP A 23 22.85 5.56 -8.76
N PRO A 24 22.53 4.27 -8.50
CA PRO A 24 21.45 3.58 -9.20
C PRO A 24 20.09 4.28 -9.11
N SER A 25 19.85 5.09 -8.08
CA SER A 25 18.65 5.92 -7.96
C SER A 25 18.66 7.08 -8.96
N GLU A 26 19.82 7.64 -9.25
CA GLU A 26 20.01 8.69 -10.27
C GLU A 26 19.79 8.14 -11.68
N ASP A 27 20.23 6.91 -11.94
CA ASP A 27 20.01 6.22 -13.21
C ASP A 27 18.52 5.92 -13.45
N LEU A 28 17.78 5.47 -12.43
CA LEU A 28 16.35 5.23 -12.53
C LEU A 28 15.57 6.53 -12.76
N ASN A 29 15.88 7.56 -12.00
CA ASN A 29 15.26 8.89 -12.16
C ASN A 29 15.57 9.49 -13.53
N SER A 30 16.75 9.27 -14.06
CA SER A 30 17.17 9.74 -15.39
C SER A 30 16.39 9.01 -16.49
N LEU A 31 16.24 7.69 -16.37
CA LEU A 31 15.47 6.86 -17.28
C LEU A 31 13.99 7.29 -17.30
N ASP A 32 13.38 7.48 -16.14
CA ASP A 32 11.99 7.90 -15.99
C ASP A 32 11.75 9.32 -16.56
N ARG A 33 12.69 10.26 -16.33
CA ARG A 33 12.61 11.62 -16.90
C ARG A 33 12.74 11.62 -18.42
N HIS A 34 13.61 10.77 -18.97
CA HIS A 34 13.73 10.62 -20.42
C HIS A 34 12.41 10.09 -21.02
N PHE A 35 11.89 9.02 -20.46
CA PHE A 35 10.63 8.42 -20.92
C PHE A 35 9.46 9.39 -20.83
N ALA A 36 9.32 10.13 -19.71
CA ALA A 36 8.30 11.17 -19.55
C ALA A 36 8.36 12.23 -20.64
N ARG A 37 9.56 12.72 -20.93
CA ARG A 37 9.77 13.74 -21.97
C ARG A 37 9.38 13.22 -23.34
N GLU A 38 9.79 12.01 -23.70
CA GLU A 38 9.46 11.43 -25.01
C GLU A 38 7.96 11.14 -25.17
N LEU A 39 7.28 10.69 -24.08
CA LEU A 39 5.83 10.55 -24.06
C LEU A 39 5.12 11.90 -24.26
N GLU A 40 5.56 12.98 -23.59
CA GLU A 40 4.95 14.30 -23.76
C GLU A 40 5.17 14.85 -25.19
N ILE A 41 6.36 14.66 -25.78
CA ILE A 41 6.61 15.03 -27.18
C ILE A 41 5.65 14.29 -28.12
N LEU A 42 5.42 12.99 -27.89
CA LEU A 42 4.48 12.20 -28.69
C LEU A 42 3.04 12.67 -28.49
N ALA A 43 2.64 12.98 -27.25
CA ALA A 43 1.30 13.47 -26.92
C ALA A 43 1.01 14.84 -27.59
N ILE A 44 1.95 15.79 -27.56
CA ILE A 44 1.84 17.08 -28.26
C ILE A 44 1.66 16.89 -29.76
N ARG A 45 2.39 15.95 -30.37
CA ARG A 45 2.20 15.60 -31.80
C ARG A 45 0.81 15.03 -32.07
N CYS A 46 0.30 14.19 -31.18
CA CYS A 46 -1.06 13.67 -31.29
C CYS A 46 -2.11 14.78 -31.24
N ASP A 47 -1.97 15.75 -30.30
CA ASP A 47 -2.86 16.90 -30.22
C ASP A 47 -2.84 17.74 -31.51
N THR A 48 -1.65 18.00 -32.05
CA THR A 48 -1.47 18.76 -33.30
C THR A 48 -2.14 18.07 -34.50
N LEU A 49 -2.24 16.74 -34.47
CA LEU A 49 -2.86 15.93 -35.51
C LEU A 49 -4.33 15.61 -35.23
N GLY A 50 -4.94 16.16 -34.16
CA GLY A 50 -6.32 15.90 -33.78
C GLY A 50 -6.57 14.52 -33.14
N LEU A 51 -5.51 13.83 -32.70
CA LEU A 51 -5.58 12.52 -32.04
C LEU A 51 -5.68 12.68 -30.52
N THR A 52 -6.76 13.32 -30.04
CA THR A 52 -6.96 13.70 -28.62
C THR A 52 -6.97 12.50 -27.68
N GLU A 53 -7.59 11.39 -28.08
CA GLU A 53 -7.62 10.16 -27.25
C GLU A 53 -6.22 9.55 -27.10
N GLN A 54 -5.45 9.49 -28.19
CA GLN A 54 -4.08 8.99 -28.19
C GLN A 54 -3.14 9.89 -27.39
N ALA A 55 -3.35 11.20 -27.47
CA ALA A 55 -2.62 12.17 -26.64
C ALA A 55 -2.88 11.93 -25.14
N LYS A 56 -4.14 11.72 -24.77
CA LYS A 56 -4.55 11.43 -23.39
C LYS A 56 -3.91 10.10 -22.91
N ILE A 57 -4.07 9.01 -23.65
CA ILE A 57 -3.47 7.71 -23.34
C ILE A 57 -1.96 7.84 -23.14
N THR A 58 -1.28 8.60 -24.00
CA THR A 58 0.17 8.78 -23.93
C THR A 58 0.60 9.52 -22.68
N ARG A 59 -0.09 10.61 -22.28
CA ARG A 59 0.20 11.38 -21.07
C ARG A 59 -0.08 10.61 -19.79
N GLU A 60 -1.18 9.85 -19.77
CA GLU A 60 -1.59 9.07 -18.60
C GLU A 60 -0.79 7.76 -18.44
N TRP A 61 0.05 7.40 -19.42
CA TRP A 61 0.77 6.13 -19.40
C TRP A 61 1.83 6.05 -18.32
N GLN A 62 2.55 7.14 -18.06
CA GLN A 62 3.65 7.13 -17.11
C GLN A 62 3.17 6.92 -15.67
N THR A 63 3.77 5.96 -14.99
CA THR A 63 3.62 5.80 -13.54
C THR A 63 4.59 6.72 -12.82
N ARG A 64 4.08 7.57 -11.92
CA ARG A 64 4.93 8.47 -11.12
C ARG A 64 5.39 7.76 -9.85
N ARG A 65 6.67 7.82 -9.57
CA ARG A 65 7.22 7.39 -8.29
C ARG A 65 6.98 8.51 -7.27
N THR A 66 6.42 8.15 -6.13
CA THR A 66 6.20 9.07 -5.01
C THR A 66 6.90 8.54 -3.77
N LYS A 67 7.35 9.44 -2.93
CA LYS A 67 8.06 9.11 -1.69
C LYS A 67 7.24 8.14 -0.82
N GLY A 68 7.92 7.13 -0.25
CA GLY A 68 7.29 6.17 0.65
C GLY A 68 6.32 5.18 -0.02
N ARG A 69 6.12 5.23 -1.35
CA ARG A 69 5.27 4.28 -2.09
C ARG A 69 6.09 3.41 -3.01
N THR A 70 5.85 2.13 -2.94
CA THR A 70 6.47 1.16 -3.84
C THR A 70 5.52 0.81 -4.98
N LEU A 71 5.99 0.94 -6.24
CA LEU A 71 5.27 0.50 -7.43
C LEU A 71 5.41 -1.00 -7.60
N LEU A 72 4.30 -1.66 -7.90
CA LEU A 72 4.21 -3.11 -8.12
C LEU A 72 3.45 -3.36 -9.43
N PHE A 73 3.93 -4.33 -10.21
CA PHE A 73 3.38 -4.60 -11.52
C PHE A 73 3.00 -6.06 -11.67
N LEU A 74 1.78 -6.30 -12.12
CA LEU A 74 1.34 -7.60 -12.58
C LEU A 74 1.52 -7.63 -14.10
N PRO A 75 2.10 -8.69 -14.67
CA PRO A 75 2.22 -8.78 -16.09
C PRO A 75 0.83 -8.80 -16.74
N PRO A 76 0.65 -8.09 -17.85
CA PRO A 76 -0.61 -8.10 -18.53
C PRO A 76 -0.89 -9.52 -19.05
N VAL A 77 -2.05 -10.04 -18.70
CA VAL A 77 -2.57 -11.33 -19.18
C VAL A 77 -2.95 -11.24 -20.67
N VAL A 78 -3.22 -10.02 -21.13
CA VAL A 78 -3.65 -9.72 -22.50
C VAL A 78 -2.57 -8.86 -23.17
N ARG A 79 -2.22 -9.18 -24.40
CA ARG A 79 -1.46 -8.28 -25.30
C ARG A 79 -2.32 -7.05 -25.57
N GLY A 80 -2.35 -6.11 -24.64
CA GLY A 80 -3.25 -4.96 -24.63
C GLY A 80 -2.94 -3.87 -25.65
N ASN A 81 -2.42 -4.24 -26.82
CA ASN A 81 -2.02 -3.32 -27.86
C ASN A 81 -2.46 -3.75 -29.27
N ASP A 82 -3.45 -4.61 -29.37
CA ASP A 82 -4.00 -4.91 -30.69
C ASP A 82 -4.80 -3.70 -31.15
N LEU A 83 -4.24 -2.98 -32.12
CA LEU A 83 -4.96 -1.93 -32.81
C LEU A 83 -6.26 -2.50 -33.39
N PRO A 84 -7.37 -1.75 -33.35
CA PRO A 84 -8.54 -2.09 -34.13
C PRO A 84 -8.13 -2.31 -35.59
N LYS A 85 -8.63 -3.35 -36.26
CA LYS A 85 -8.31 -3.67 -37.66
C LYS A 85 -8.56 -2.49 -38.60
N GLU A 86 -9.43 -1.57 -38.23
CA GLU A 86 -9.86 -0.39 -38.98
C GLU A 86 -9.23 0.91 -38.48
N ALA A 87 -8.13 0.86 -37.71
CA ALA A 87 -7.46 2.05 -37.24
C ALA A 87 -6.90 2.88 -38.41
N SER A 88 -7.09 4.21 -38.35
CA SER A 88 -6.54 5.13 -39.34
C SER A 88 -5.01 5.07 -39.40
N ASP A 89 -4.41 5.45 -40.52
CA ASP A 89 -2.95 5.48 -40.71
C ASP A 89 -2.24 6.31 -39.61
N LEU A 90 -2.86 7.39 -39.15
CA LEU A 90 -2.29 8.22 -38.08
C LEU A 90 -2.30 7.49 -36.73
N VAL A 91 -3.37 6.77 -36.41
CA VAL A 91 -3.45 5.96 -35.20
C VAL A 91 -2.47 4.79 -35.26
N GLN A 92 -2.28 4.16 -36.43
CA GLN A 92 -1.26 3.13 -36.59
C GLN A 92 0.16 3.67 -36.39
N LYS A 93 0.48 4.86 -36.95
CA LYS A 93 1.78 5.51 -36.75
C LYS A 93 2.03 5.89 -35.31
N TRP A 94 1.02 6.40 -34.60
CA TRP A 94 1.10 6.65 -33.17
C TRP A 94 1.41 5.36 -32.40
N HIS A 95 0.67 4.30 -32.69
CA HIS A 95 0.84 3.03 -31.99
C HIS A 95 2.27 2.47 -32.15
N VAL A 96 2.82 2.47 -33.35
CA VAL A 96 4.20 2.02 -33.61
C VAL A 96 5.19 2.86 -32.79
N LYS A 97 5.04 4.19 -32.78
CA LYS A 97 5.94 5.07 -32.03
C LYS A 97 5.79 4.90 -30.52
N PHE A 98 4.56 4.83 -30.03
CA PHE A 98 4.26 4.63 -28.62
C PHE A 98 4.82 3.28 -28.11
N HIS A 99 4.67 2.23 -28.90
CA HIS A 99 5.22 0.91 -28.58
C HIS A 99 6.75 0.93 -28.56
N ALA A 100 7.39 1.60 -29.50
CA ALA A 100 8.85 1.73 -29.54
C ALA A 100 9.40 2.44 -28.29
N LEU A 101 8.76 3.51 -27.82
CA LEU A 101 9.15 4.22 -26.58
C LEU A 101 9.04 3.30 -25.36
N ARG A 102 7.98 2.51 -25.28
CA ARG A 102 7.78 1.55 -24.19
C ARG A 102 8.83 0.44 -24.22
N GLN A 103 9.18 -0.08 -25.39
CA GLN A 103 10.24 -1.09 -25.55
C GLN A 103 11.61 -0.54 -25.15
N GLU A 104 11.91 0.71 -25.46
CA GLU A 104 13.12 1.40 -25.03
C GLU A 104 13.17 1.50 -23.50
N GLN A 105 12.08 1.95 -22.87
CA GLN A 105 11.96 2.01 -21.41
C GLN A 105 12.14 0.61 -20.78
N ALA A 106 11.49 -0.42 -21.30
CA ALA A 106 11.62 -1.80 -20.83
C ALA A 106 13.07 -2.31 -20.90
N SER A 107 13.78 -1.98 -21.98
CA SER A 107 15.19 -2.32 -22.14
C SER A 107 16.06 -1.63 -21.10
N GLY A 108 15.83 -0.32 -20.85
CA GLY A 108 16.53 0.46 -19.83
C GLY A 108 16.29 -0.11 -18.43
N LEU A 109 15.03 -0.36 -18.05
CA LEU A 109 14.65 -0.96 -16.76
C LEU A 109 15.30 -2.32 -16.56
N THR A 110 15.34 -3.17 -17.60
CA THR A 110 15.97 -4.50 -17.51
C THR A 110 17.47 -4.40 -17.29
N LYS A 111 18.17 -3.51 -17.99
CA LYS A 111 19.61 -3.28 -17.80
C LYS A 111 19.91 -2.80 -16.38
N LEU A 112 19.14 -1.84 -15.91
CA LEU A 112 19.26 -1.31 -14.54
C LEU A 112 18.99 -2.40 -13.48
N ALA A 113 17.98 -3.22 -13.68
CA ALA A 113 17.68 -4.34 -12.78
C ALA A 113 18.85 -5.33 -12.67
N VAL A 114 19.47 -5.69 -13.81
CA VAL A 114 20.65 -6.58 -13.82
C VAL A 114 21.83 -5.94 -13.08
N SER A 115 22.05 -4.65 -13.29
CA SER A 115 23.11 -3.89 -12.59
C SER A 115 22.86 -3.85 -11.07
N LEU A 116 21.64 -3.54 -10.64
CA LEU A 116 21.24 -3.49 -9.22
C LEU A 116 21.35 -4.86 -8.53
N ALA A 117 21.08 -5.95 -9.22
CA ALA A 117 21.21 -7.30 -8.66
C ALA A 117 22.67 -7.64 -8.32
N SER A 118 23.65 -7.17 -9.11
CA SER A 118 25.08 -7.51 -9.01
C SER A 118 25.95 -6.44 -8.35
N ALA A 119 25.44 -5.21 -8.10
CA ALA A 119 26.18 -4.11 -7.53
C ALA A 119 26.71 -4.40 -6.12
N LYS A 120 27.78 -3.72 -5.69
CA LYS A 120 28.31 -3.82 -4.32
C LYS A 120 27.26 -3.45 -3.26
N GLU A 121 26.52 -2.37 -3.52
CA GLU A 121 25.36 -1.93 -2.72
C GLU A 121 24.09 -2.37 -3.43
N ALA A 122 23.85 -3.70 -3.45
CA ALA A 122 22.73 -4.28 -4.17
C ALA A 122 21.39 -3.94 -3.53
N ASP A 123 20.40 -3.66 -4.36
CA ASP A 123 18.99 -3.62 -3.99
C ASP A 123 18.22 -4.68 -4.80
N PRO A 124 18.29 -5.96 -4.39
CA PRO A 124 17.71 -7.06 -5.14
C PRO A 124 16.19 -6.99 -5.20
N ALA A 125 15.53 -6.42 -4.20
CA ALA A 125 14.09 -6.22 -4.22
C ALA A 125 13.67 -5.20 -5.29
N THR A 126 14.41 -4.09 -5.41
CA THR A 126 14.17 -3.12 -6.49
C THR A 126 14.51 -3.74 -7.84
N ALA A 127 15.61 -4.48 -7.97
CA ALA A 127 15.94 -5.19 -9.21
C ALA A 127 14.80 -6.11 -9.64
N TYR A 128 14.26 -6.91 -8.72
CA TYR A 128 13.13 -7.81 -8.99
C TYR A 128 11.88 -7.04 -9.45
N ARG A 129 11.53 -5.93 -8.79
CA ARG A 129 10.40 -5.06 -9.19
C ARG A 129 10.58 -4.44 -10.57
N LEU A 130 11.78 -3.93 -10.89
CA LEU A 130 12.08 -3.34 -12.20
C LEU A 130 11.95 -4.34 -13.35
N LEU A 131 12.25 -5.63 -13.13
CA LEU A 131 11.97 -6.68 -14.12
C LEU A 131 10.46 -6.83 -14.40
N HIS A 132 9.62 -6.74 -13.37
CA HIS A 132 8.16 -6.76 -13.55
C HIS A 132 7.66 -5.49 -14.24
N GLU A 133 8.22 -4.32 -13.91
CA GLU A 133 7.92 -3.06 -14.58
C GLU A 133 8.31 -3.11 -16.06
N ALA A 134 9.46 -3.67 -16.39
CA ALA A 134 9.88 -3.88 -17.77
C ALA A 134 8.88 -4.73 -18.55
N LEU A 135 8.27 -5.75 -17.92
CA LEU A 135 7.23 -6.57 -18.55
C LEU A 135 5.88 -5.84 -18.71
N ARG A 136 5.59 -4.84 -17.87
CA ARG A 136 4.45 -3.95 -18.10
C ARG A 136 4.66 -3.10 -19.34
N GLU A 137 5.89 -2.61 -19.57
CA GLU A 137 6.22 -1.80 -20.74
C GLU A 137 6.34 -2.65 -22.02
N ASP A 138 6.99 -3.79 -21.93
CA ASP A 138 7.11 -4.75 -23.03
C ASP A 138 6.89 -6.18 -22.53
N PRO A 139 5.67 -6.73 -22.66
CA PRO A 139 5.34 -8.09 -22.24
C PRO A 139 6.19 -9.19 -22.88
N ASP A 140 6.77 -8.92 -24.05
CA ASP A 140 7.63 -9.85 -24.79
C ASP A 140 9.12 -9.59 -24.56
N ASN A 141 9.51 -8.71 -23.63
CA ASN A 141 10.91 -8.44 -23.31
C ASN A 141 11.62 -9.71 -22.85
N ARG A 142 12.39 -10.29 -23.76
CA ARG A 142 13.09 -11.57 -23.56
C ARG A 142 14.06 -11.52 -22.37
N ALA A 143 14.78 -10.41 -22.22
CA ALA A 143 15.79 -10.29 -21.17
C ALA A 143 15.13 -10.29 -19.79
N ALA A 144 14.06 -9.51 -19.60
CA ALA A 144 13.30 -9.51 -18.34
C ALA A 144 12.62 -10.87 -18.06
N ARG A 145 12.02 -11.50 -19.08
CA ARG A 145 11.42 -12.85 -18.97
C ARG A 145 12.45 -13.89 -18.54
N ASN A 146 13.61 -13.89 -19.21
CA ASN A 146 14.69 -14.82 -18.88
C ASN A 146 15.25 -14.57 -17.47
N ALA A 147 15.43 -13.31 -17.08
CA ALA A 147 15.91 -12.94 -15.74
C ALA A 147 14.93 -13.39 -14.63
N LEU A 148 13.63 -13.37 -14.90
CA LEU A 148 12.59 -13.90 -14.02
C LEU A 148 12.42 -15.43 -14.13
N GLY A 149 13.12 -16.08 -15.04
CA GLY A 149 13.05 -17.53 -15.28
C GLY A 149 11.73 -17.97 -15.92
N HIS A 150 11.03 -17.06 -16.61
CA HIS A 150 9.80 -17.41 -17.33
C HIS A 150 10.10 -18.31 -18.51
N ARG A 151 9.20 -19.24 -18.80
CA ARG A 151 9.32 -20.19 -19.89
C ARG A 151 8.28 -19.95 -20.95
N ARG A 152 8.58 -20.37 -22.17
CA ARG A 152 7.59 -20.45 -23.23
C ARG A 152 6.92 -21.82 -23.25
N ASN A 153 5.63 -21.83 -23.44
CA ASN A 153 4.88 -23.05 -23.66
C ASN A 153 5.35 -23.69 -24.98
N ALA A 154 5.66 -24.98 -24.94
CA ALA A 154 6.14 -25.71 -26.10
C ALA A 154 5.07 -25.85 -27.20
N THR A 155 3.78 -25.75 -26.89
CA THR A 155 2.66 -25.99 -27.81
C THR A 155 2.36 -24.77 -28.69
N ASP A 156 2.28 -23.58 -28.09
CA ASP A 156 1.86 -22.35 -28.76
C ASP A 156 2.94 -21.26 -28.78
N ASN A 157 4.12 -21.56 -28.24
CA ASN A 157 5.25 -20.64 -28.06
C ASN A 157 4.91 -19.35 -27.31
N ALA A 158 3.78 -19.31 -26.60
CA ALA A 158 3.40 -18.21 -25.74
C ALA A 158 4.17 -18.27 -24.41
N TRP A 159 4.35 -17.13 -23.75
CA TRP A 159 4.88 -17.10 -22.40
C TRP A 159 3.89 -17.75 -21.44
N GLU A 160 4.38 -18.57 -20.52
CA GLU A 160 3.56 -19.14 -19.46
C GLU A 160 2.80 -18.03 -18.71
N ALA A 161 1.51 -18.26 -18.50
CA ALA A 161 0.68 -17.31 -17.76
C ALA A 161 1.11 -17.26 -16.29
N TYR A 162 1.12 -16.07 -15.70
CA TYR A 162 1.40 -15.87 -14.28
C TYR A 162 0.44 -16.68 -13.41
N SER A 163 -0.84 -16.62 -13.77
CA SER A 163 -1.90 -17.33 -13.08
C SER A 163 -2.85 -17.90 -14.13
N PRO A 164 -2.79 -19.21 -14.44
CA PRO A 164 -3.75 -19.83 -15.32
C PRO A 164 -5.16 -19.71 -14.74
N PRO A 165 -6.21 -19.75 -15.60
CA PRO A 165 -7.59 -19.68 -15.12
C PRO A 165 -7.89 -20.75 -14.08
N PRO A 166 -8.56 -20.40 -12.97
CA PRO A 166 -8.94 -21.36 -11.95
C PRO A 166 -9.91 -22.42 -12.49
N THR A 167 -9.82 -23.64 -11.98
CA THR A 167 -10.78 -24.72 -12.25
C THR A 167 -11.87 -24.73 -11.19
N ILE A 168 -13.10 -25.06 -11.58
CA ILE A 168 -14.27 -25.11 -10.69
C ILE A 168 -14.87 -26.51 -10.71
N SER A 169 -15.21 -27.01 -9.52
CA SER A 169 -15.96 -28.26 -9.37
C SER A 169 -16.93 -28.19 -8.18
N ALA A 170 -18.05 -28.88 -8.27
CA ALA A 170 -18.90 -29.06 -7.10
C ALA A 170 -18.24 -30.01 -6.08
N GLY A 171 -18.49 -29.81 -4.81
CA GLY A 171 -18.00 -30.69 -3.74
C GLY A 171 -18.56 -32.09 -3.90
N LYS A 172 -17.70 -33.10 -4.08
CA LYS A 172 -18.07 -34.49 -4.35
C LYS A 172 -18.33 -35.29 -3.07
N THR A 173 -17.94 -34.78 -1.92
CA THR A 173 -18.12 -35.38 -0.58
C THR A 173 -18.50 -34.28 0.40
N PRO A 174 -19.04 -34.58 1.60
CA PRO A 174 -19.16 -33.59 2.66
C PRO A 174 -17.81 -32.94 2.96
N HIS A 175 -17.79 -31.61 3.16
CA HIS A 175 -16.54 -30.89 3.43
C HIS A 175 -16.02 -31.22 4.86
N PRO A 176 -14.78 -31.72 5.01
CA PRO A 176 -14.34 -32.31 6.28
C PRO A 176 -14.24 -31.31 7.44
N LYS A 177 -13.98 -30.03 7.17
CA LYS A 177 -13.83 -28.99 8.21
C LYS A 177 -15.13 -28.24 8.52
N THR A 178 -15.97 -28.00 7.51
CA THR A 178 -17.19 -27.16 7.65
C THR A 178 -18.47 -27.97 7.75
N GLY A 179 -18.44 -29.25 7.38
CA GLY A 179 -19.62 -30.12 7.31
C GLY A 179 -20.59 -29.77 6.17
N TRP A 180 -20.20 -28.89 5.23
CA TRP A 180 -21.03 -28.61 4.07
C TRP A 180 -21.32 -29.89 3.28
N GLN A 181 -22.57 -30.12 2.96
CA GLN A 181 -23.01 -31.36 2.30
C GLN A 181 -22.49 -31.44 0.87
N GLN A 182 -22.36 -32.64 0.35
CA GLN A 182 -22.05 -32.92 -1.05
C GLN A 182 -22.97 -32.11 -1.99
N GLY A 183 -22.38 -31.48 -3.01
CA GLY A 183 -23.11 -30.65 -3.98
C GLY A 183 -23.62 -29.30 -3.45
N LYS A 184 -23.41 -28.99 -2.16
CA LYS A 184 -23.82 -27.73 -1.53
C LYS A 184 -22.65 -26.74 -1.32
N TYR A 185 -21.49 -27.03 -1.91
CA TYR A 185 -20.35 -26.14 -1.93
C TYR A 185 -19.53 -26.34 -3.21
N TRP A 186 -18.69 -25.38 -3.52
CA TRP A 186 -17.81 -25.35 -4.68
C TRP A 186 -16.35 -25.46 -4.24
N ARG A 187 -15.54 -26.15 -5.04
CA ARG A 187 -14.08 -26.11 -4.98
C ARG A 187 -13.59 -25.32 -6.18
N VAL A 188 -12.69 -24.39 -5.91
CA VAL A 188 -11.99 -23.59 -6.91
C VAL A 188 -10.51 -23.77 -6.68
N ASP A 189 -9.82 -24.41 -7.62
CA ASP A 189 -8.38 -24.64 -7.56
C ASP A 189 -7.70 -23.71 -8.57
N SER A 190 -6.82 -22.82 -8.08
CA SER A 190 -5.92 -22.00 -8.87
C SER A 190 -4.47 -22.48 -8.72
N LYS A 191 -3.50 -21.77 -9.26
CA LYS A 191 -2.09 -22.19 -9.22
C LYS A 191 -1.59 -22.34 -7.78
N HIS A 192 -1.90 -21.37 -6.91
CA HIS A 192 -1.39 -21.34 -5.53
C HIS A 192 -2.48 -21.55 -4.48
N TRP A 193 -3.77 -21.43 -4.83
CA TRP A 193 -4.87 -21.41 -3.87
C TRP A 193 -5.91 -22.49 -4.14
N ARG A 194 -6.40 -23.09 -3.07
CA ARG A 194 -7.53 -24.01 -3.06
C ARG A 194 -8.64 -23.45 -2.19
N ILE A 195 -9.71 -22.99 -2.81
CA ILE A 195 -10.84 -22.35 -2.16
C ILE A 195 -12.02 -23.29 -2.08
N ALA A 196 -12.58 -23.47 -0.89
CA ALA A 196 -13.89 -24.06 -0.73
C ALA A 196 -14.90 -22.98 -0.33
N THR A 197 -16.06 -22.94 -0.98
CA THR A 197 -17.09 -21.93 -0.70
C THR A 197 -18.51 -22.49 -0.81
N ASN A 198 -19.38 -22.09 0.11
CA ASN A 198 -20.82 -22.37 0.05
C ASN A 198 -21.64 -21.24 -0.59
N GLN A 199 -20.96 -20.21 -1.18
CA GLN A 199 -21.65 -19.13 -1.89
C GLN A 199 -21.93 -19.52 -3.35
N SER A 200 -20.93 -19.44 -4.22
CA SER A 200 -21.02 -19.80 -5.63
C SER A 200 -19.63 -20.09 -6.19
N GLY A 201 -19.55 -20.85 -7.28
CA GLY A 201 -18.30 -21.04 -8.01
C GLY A 201 -17.71 -19.72 -8.51
N ALA A 202 -18.55 -18.78 -8.94
CA ALA A 202 -18.11 -17.46 -9.42
C ALA A 202 -17.46 -16.64 -8.30
N ALA A 203 -18.03 -16.60 -7.10
CA ALA A 203 -17.43 -15.93 -5.94
C ALA A 203 -16.07 -16.54 -5.56
N GLY A 204 -15.95 -17.87 -5.63
CA GLY A 204 -14.68 -18.55 -5.42
C GLY A 204 -13.63 -18.20 -6.48
N VAL A 205 -14.01 -18.09 -7.75
CA VAL A 205 -13.10 -17.67 -8.85
C VAL A 205 -12.66 -16.22 -8.69
N GLU A 206 -13.56 -15.34 -8.29
CA GLU A 206 -13.21 -13.93 -8.04
C GLU A 206 -12.18 -13.81 -6.92
N LEU A 207 -12.41 -14.50 -5.79
CA LEU A 207 -11.43 -14.54 -4.70
C LEU A 207 -10.10 -15.17 -5.16
N ALA A 208 -10.14 -16.28 -5.90
CA ALA A 208 -8.93 -16.92 -6.41
C ALA A 208 -8.08 -15.96 -7.25
N LYS A 209 -8.70 -15.19 -8.15
CA LYS A 209 -8.00 -14.18 -8.96
C LYS A 209 -7.34 -13.11 -8.08
N LYS A 210 -8.08 -12.57 -7.10
CA LYS A 210 -7.54 -11.56 -6.16
C LYS A 210 -6.36 -12.10 -5.34
N LEU A 211 -6.43 -13.35 -4.89
CA LEU A 211 -5.36 -13.98 -4.13
C LEU A 211 -4.15 -14.35 -5.00
N GLU A 212 -4.35 -14.74 -6.26
CA GLU A 212 -3.25 -14.92 -7.22
C GLU A 212 -2.53 -13.60 -7.53
N ASP A 213 -3.27 -12.52 -7.75
CA ASP A 213 -2.69 -11.18 -7.89
C ASP A 213 -1.91 -10.82 -6.63
N PHE A 214 -2.50 -11.03 -5.45
CA PHE A 214 -1.84 -10.76 -4.17
C PHE A 214 -0.56 -11.57 -3.98
N HIS A 215 -0.52 -12.82 -4.39
CA HIS A 215 0.69 -13.66 -4.33
C HIS A 215 1.88 -12.98 -5.04
N TRP A 216 1.66 -12.44 -6.23
CA TRP A 216 2.71 -11.76 -7.00
C TRP A 216 3.07 -10.39 -6.42
N LEU A 217 2.09 -9.65 -5.88
CA LEU A 217 2.33 -8.38 -5.18
C LEU A 217 3.12 -8.62 -3.88
N TRP A 218 2.78 -9.66 -3.13
CA TRP A 218 3.48 -10.07 -1.92
C TRP A 218 4.95 -10.45 -2.22
N LYS A 219 5.21 -11.18 -3.29
CA LYS A 219 6.59 -11.51 -3.71
C LYS A 219 7.41 -10.26 -4.03
N GLN A 220 6.84 -9.27 -4.68
CA GLN A 220 7.50 -8.01 -4.98
C GLN A 220 7.72 -7.14 -3.74
N THR A 221 6.78 -7.20 -2.77
CA THR A 221 6.86 -6.42 -1.53
C THR A 221 7.89 -7.01 -0.56
N PHE A 222 7.91 -8.33 -0.40
CA PHE A 222 8.71 -9.02 0.60
C PHE A 222 9.80 -9.90 -0.01
N PHE A 223 10.51 -9.38 -1.02
CA PHE A 223 11.51 -10.15 -1.75
C PHE A 223 12.54 -10.80 -0.83
N GLU A 224 13.11 -10.07 0.14
CA GLU A 224 14.13 -10.55 1.06
C GLU A 224 13.61 -11.65 2.02
N PHE A 225 12.30 -11.74 2.20
CA PHE A 225 11.69 -12.82 3.01
C PHE A 225 11.81 -14.17 2.32
N TRP A 226 11.47 -14.24 1.03
CA TRP A 226 11.34 -15.52 0.31
C TRP A 226 12.53 -15.83 -0.59
N SER A 227 13.35 -14.86 -0.97
CA SER A 227 14.52 -15.00 -1.82
C SER A 227 15.71 -14.22 -1.27
N SER A 228 16.83 -14.30 -1.99
CA SER A 228 18.07 -13.63 -1.64
C SER A 228 18.72 -13.02 -2.88
N ARG A 229 19.67 -12.10 -2.66
CA ARG A 229 20.50 -11.55 -3.73
C ARG A 229 21.14 -12.66 -4.58
N ALA A 230 21.78 -13.64 -3.94
CA ALA A 230 22.50 -14.72 -4.62
C ALA A 230 21.57 -15.55 -5.51
N GLU A 231 20.34 -15.83 -5.06
CA GLU A 231 19.33 -16.53 -5.84
C GLU A 231 18.89 -15.71 -7.05
N LEU A 232 18.71 -14.38 -6.90
CA LEU A 232 18.36 -13.50 -8.01
C LEU A 232 19.49 -13.42 -9.05
N GLU A 233 20.75 -13.22 -8.62
CA GLU A 233 21.92 -13.23 -9.50
C GLU A 233 22.06 -14.55 -10.28
N GLN A 234 21.88 -15.68 -9.60
CA GLN A 234 21.89 -17.00 -10.24
C GLN A 234 20.72 -17.17 -11.21
N GLY A 235 19.52 -16.70 -10.84
CA GLY A 235 18.35 -16.70 -11.70
C GLY A 235 18.61 -15.93 -13.01
N ILE A 236 19.13 -14.71 -12.91
CA ILE A 236 19.48 -13.85 -14.03
C ILE A 236 20.58 -14.52 -14.90
N THR A 237 21.65 -14.99 -14.29
CA THR A 237 22.81 -15.57 -15.00
C THR A 237 22.44 -16.88 -15.69
N ASN A 238 21.72 -17.76 -15.01
CA ASN A 238 21.40 -19.11 -15.49
C ASN A 238 20.04 -19.18 -16.19
N GLN A 239 19.29 -18.07 -16.26
CA GLN A 239 17.94 -17.99 -16.84
C GLN A 239 17.00 -19.05 -16.24
N ARG A 240 17.06 -19.22 -14.92
CA ARG A 240 16.27 -20.20 -14.17
C ARG A 240 15.23 -19.51 -13.29
N PRO A 241 14.04 -20.11 -13.14
CA PRO A 241 13.05 -19.61 -12.20
C PRO A 241 13.62 -19.52 -10.79
N LEU A 242 13.26 -18.47 -10.07
CA LEU A 242 13.51 -18.41 -8.64
C LEU A 242 12.73 -19.51 -7.94
N PRO A 243 13.28 -20.09 -6.86
CA PRO A 243 12.63 -21.19 -6.14
C PRO A 243 11.22 -20.81 -5.67
N GLU A 244 10.25 -21.65 -5.98
CA GLU A 244 8.90 -21.58 -5.44
C GLU A 244 8.54 -22.90 -4.75
N PRO A 245 8.02 -22.85 -3.51
CA PRO A 245 7.47 -24.05 -2.91
C PRO A 245 6.22 -24.46 -3.68
N GLY A 246 6.10 -25.72 -4.04
CA GLY A 246 4.93 -26.29 -4.71
C GLY A 246 3.75 -26.50 -3.75
N ILE A 247 3.43 -25.48 -2.93
CA ILE A 247 2.37 -25.54 -1.93
C ILE A 247 1.05 -25.03 -2.50
N GLN A 248 -0.04 -25.60 -2.03
CA GLN A 248 -1.40 -25.15 -2.30
C GLN A 248 -2.03 -24.65 -1.00
N LEU A 249 -2.36 -23.36 -0.97
CA LEU A 249 -2.86 -22.63 0.19
C LEU A 249 -4.39 -22.82 0.31
N ASN A 250 -4.86 -23.32 1.45
CA ASN A 250 -6.28 -23.59 1.65
C ASN A 250 -7.03 -22.36 2.13
N VAL A 251 -8.22 -22.13 1.57
CA VAL A 251 -9.11 -21.02 1.93
C VAL A 251 -10.54 -21.52 2.09
N LEU A 252 -11.23 -21.05 3.12
CA LEU A 252 -12.66 -21.19 3.30
C LEU A 252 -13.33 -19.84 3.06
N LEU A 253 -14.27 -19.77 2.13
CA LEU A 253 -15.07 -18.56 1.85
C LEU A 253 -16.51 -18.82 2.21
N PHE A 254 -16.97 -18.27 3.34
CA PHE A 254 -18.36 -18.36 3.78
C PHE A 254 -19.25 -17.38 3.02
N ARG A 255 -20.51 -17.76 2.80
CA ARG A 255 -21.49 -16.94 2.12
C ARG A 255 -21.82 -15.68 2.90
N THR A 256 -21.89 -15.77 4.24
CA THR A 256 -22.24 -14.65 5.12
C THR A 256 -21.29 -14.54 6.30
N ARG A 257 -21.25 -13.33 6.89
CA ARG A 257 -20.49 -13.05 8.11
C ARG A 257 -20.98 -13.89 9.29
N ASP A 258 -22.28 -14.14 9.41
CA ASP A 258 -22.85 -14.93 10.52
C ASP A 258 -22.38 -16.39 10.45
N GLU A 259 -22.32 -16.99 9.26
CA GLU A 259 -21.78 -18.34 9.07
C GLU A 259 -20.27 -18.40 9.47
N TYR A 260 -19.50 -17.38 9.10
CA TYR A 260 -18.09 -17.22 9.46
C TYR A 260 -17.91 -17.13 10.98
N VAL A 261 -18.65 -16.23 11.66
CA VAL A 261 -18.61 -16.07 13.12
C VAL A 261 -19.04 -17.35 13.83
N LYS A 262 -20.08 -18.02 13.33
CA LYS A 262 -20.55 -19.30 13.89
C LYS A 262 -19.47 -20.39 13.78
N TYR A 263 -18.80 -20.50 12.64
CA TYR A 263 -17.72 -21.48 12.42
C TYR A 263 -16.53 -21.26 13.37
N LEU A 264 -16.19 -20.01 13.63
CA LEU A 264 -15.08 -19.59 14.48
C LEU A 264 -15.48 -19.25 15.93
N SER A 265 -16.66 -19.68 16.38
CA SER A 265 -17.25 -19.29 17.68
C SER A 265 -16.39 -19.63 18.90
N SER A 266 -15.43 -20.57 18.78
CA SER A 266 -14.45 -20.89 19.83
C SER A 266 -13.28 -19.90 19.91
N GLN A 267 -13.11 -19.01 18.91
CA GLN A 267 -12.04 -18.02 18.89
C GLN A 267 -12.46 -16.76 19.67
N PRO A 268 -11.59 -16.20 20.53
CA PRO A 268 -11.90 -14.99 21.24
C PRO A 268 -12.05 -13.79 20.27
N ASN A 269 -12.99 -12.90 20.57
CA ASN A 269 -13.21 -11.65 19.82
C ASN A 269 -13.55 -11.81 18.33
N ILE A 270 -13.90 -13.00 17.87
CA ILE A 270 -14.17 -13.28 16.45
C ILE A 270 -15.26 -12.36 15.86
N GLY A 271 -16.19 -11.89 16.67
CA GLY A 271 -17.20 -10.92 16.27
C GLY A 271 -16.66 -9.57 15.81
N LEU A 272 -15.40 -9.26 16.08
CA LEU A 272 -14.73 -8.02 15.67
C LEU A 272 -13.85 -8.19 14.42
N THR A 273 -13.63 -9.44 13.95
CA THR A 273 -12.76 -9.71 12.81
C THR A 273 -13.53 -9.73 11.48
N GLN A 274 -12.82 -9.46 10.40
CA GLN A 274 -13.34 -9.52 9.02
C GLN A 274 -12.67 -10.63 8.18
N GLY A 275 -11.74 -11.36 8.77
CA GLY A 275 -11.02 -12.50 8.24
C GLY A 275 -10.23 -13.14 9.37
N PHE A 276 -9.71 -14.34 9.15
CA PHE A 276 -8.91 -15.06 10.14
C PHE A 276 -8.00 -16.07 9.45
N TYR A 277 -6.71 -16.05 9.76
CA TYR A 277 -5.82 -17.12 9.40
C TYR A 277 -5.61 -18.06 10.60
N SER A 278 -5.90 -19.34 10.42
CA SER A 278 -5.63 -20.38 11.42
C SER A 278 -4.31 -21.08 11.08
N ASP A 279 -3.26 -20.83 11.85
CA ASP A 279 -1.97 -21.51 11.75
C ASP A 279 -2.10 -23.02 12.05
N ALA A 280 -2.91 -23.39 13.04
CA ALA A 280 -3.18 -24.79 13.37
C ALA A 280 -3.89 -25.56 12.25
N GLN A 281 -4.79 -24.89 11.52
CA GLN A 281 -5.50 -25.48 10.38
C GLN A 281 -4.83 -25.21 9.02
N GLN A 282 -3.81 -24.35 8.98
CA GLN A 282 -3.15 -23.85 7.77
C GLN A 282 -4.18 -23.37 6.72
N THR A 283 -5.15 -22.56 7.16
CA THR A 283 -6.31 -22.18 6.35
C THR A 283 -6.69 -20.75 6.64
N SER A 284 -6.78 -19.93 5.61
CA SER A 284 -7.42 -18.60 5.69
C SER A 284 -8.93 -18.74 5.58
N ILE A 285 -9.66 -18.00 6.40
CA ILE A 285 -11.11 -18.12 6.57
C ILE A 285 -11.72 -16.74 6.35
N PHE A 286 -12.58 -16.64 5.35
CA PHE A 286 -13.18 -15.40 4.89
C PHE A 286 -14.70 -15.54 4.76
N PHE A 287 -15.39 -14.41 4.60
CA PHE A 287 -16.77 -14.36 4.16
C PHE A 287 -16.92 -13.37 3.00
N VAL A 288 -17.98 -13.52 2.22
CA VAL A 288 -18.28 -12.61 1.11
C VAL A 288 -18.68 -11.25 1.69
N GLY A 289 -18.00 -10.21 1.25
CA GLY A 289 -18.22 -8.83 1.64
C GLY A 289 -17.98 -7.88 0.46
N ASP A 290 -18.14 -6.59 0.71
CA ASP A 290 -17.83 -5.55 -0.25
C ASP A 290 -16.29 -5.27 -0.33
N GLU A 291 -15.91 -4.23 -1.03
CA GLU A 291 -14.49 -3.86 -1.19
C GLU A 291 -13.79 -3.50 0.13
N THR A 292 -14.54 -3.23 1.20
CA THR A 292 -13.96 -2.85 2.50
C THR A 292 -13.30 -4.02 3.23
N VAL A 293 -13.64 -5.26 2.88
CA VAL A 293 -13.05 -6.48 3.48
C VAL A 293 -11.79 -6.95 2.76
N GLN A 294 -11.52 -6.46 1.54
CA GLN A 294 -10.36 -6.90 0.75
C GLN A 294 -9.01 -6.66 1.44
N PRO A 295 -8.74 -5.54 2.11
CA PRO A 295 -7.49 -5.36 2.85
C PRO A 295 -7.28 -6.45 3.91
N THR A 296 -8.34 -6.88 4.59
CA THR A 296 -8.27 -7.97 5.57
C THR A 296 -7.98 -9.32 4.91
N TRP A 297 -8.51 -9.59 3.72
CA TRP A 297 -8.15 -10.81 2.99
C TRP A 297 -6.66 -10.86 2.66
N PHE A 298 -6.07 -9.74 2.27
CA PHE A 298 -4.63 -9.65 2.00
C PHE A 298 -3.81 -9.77 3.28
N HIS A 299 -4.27 -9.20 4.39
CA HIS A 299 -3.66 -9.34 5.70
C HIS A 299 -3.54 -10.82 6.11
N GLU A 300 -4.66 -11.54 6.13
CA GLU A 300 -4.68 -12.96 6.52
C GLU A 300 -3.96 -13.86 5.52
N ALA A 301 -4.04 -13.55 4.22
CA ALA A 301 -3.29 -14.24 3.20
C ALA A 301 -1.78 -13.99 3.32
N ALA A 302 -1.35 -12.82 3.81
CA ALA A 302 0.06 -12.55 4.10
C ALA A 302 0.58 -13.45 5.22
N HIS A 303 -0.16 -13.58 6.34
CA HIS A 303 0.20 -14.52 7.40
C HIS A 303 0.34 -15.95 6.86
N GLN A 304 -0.61 -16.38 6.04
CA GLN A 304 -0.58 -17.71 5.42
C GLN A 304 0.65 -17.89 4.52
N LEU A 305 0.96 -16.92 3.67
CA LEU A 305 2.13 -16.95 2.80
C LEU A 305 3.43 -16.96 3.61
N PHE A 306 3.57 -16.10 4.61
CA PHE A 306 4.76 -16.09 5.46
C PHE A 306 4.97 -17.43 6.16
N GLN A 307 3.93 -18.02 6.73
CA GLN A 307 4.07 -19.26 7.48
C GLN A 307 4.29 -20.47 6.55
N GLN A 308 3.51 -20.60 5.49
CA GLN A 308 3.54 -21.80 4.66
C GLN A 308 4.64 -21.79 3.60
N TRP A 309 5.14 -20.60 3.20
CA TRP A 309 6.22 -20.48 2.22
C TRP A 309 7.46 -21.30 2.61
N ARG A 310 7.79 -21.33 3.89
CA ARG A 310 8.98 -22.02 4.41
C ARG A 310 8.66 -23.24 5.27
N GLY A 311 7.38 -23.63 5.37
CA GLY A 311 6.97 -24.72 6.25
C GLY A 311 7.31 -24.44 7.73
N THR A 312 7.10 -23.18 8.16
CA THR A 312 7.52 -22.71 9.48
C THR A 312 6.79 -23.44 10.60
N PRO A 313 7.48 -23.87 11.65
CA PRO A 313 6.85 -24.44 12.83
C PRO A 313 5.94 -23.42 13.53
N GLN A 314 5.06 -23.90 14.41
CA GLN A 314 4.29 -23.02 15.29
C GLN A 314 5.21 -22.20 16.20
N GLY A 315 4.74 -21.07 16.70
CA GLY A 315 5.49 -20.27 17.66
C GLY A 315 6.24 -19.06 17.09
N VAL A 316 5.82 -18.59 15.92
CA VAL A 316 6.39 -17.40 15.30
C VAL A 316 6.11 -16.16 16.18
N GLY A 317 7.17 -15.43 16.54
CA GLY A 317 7.07 -14.23 17.37
C GLY A 317 6.65 -14.47 18.82
N GLU A 318 6.72 -15.70 19.34
CA GLU A 318 6.29 -16.01 20.73
C GLU A 318 7.10 -15.27 21.79
N LYS A 319 8.41 -15.15 21.59
CA LYS A 319 9.32 -14.61 22.61
C LYS A 319 9.61 -13.14 22.46
N GLN A 320 9.58 -12.64 21.24
CA GLN A 320 9.99 -11.28 20.87
C GLN A 320 9.59 -10.96 19.44
N ASN A 321 9.73 -9.70 19.02
CA ASN A 321 9.50 -9.21 17.65
C ASN A 321 8.12 -9.54 17.06
N PHE A 322 7.09 -9.84 17.87
CA PHE A 322 5.75 -10.12 17.38
C PHE A 322 5.14 -8.92 16.62
N TRP A 323 5.56 -7.70 16.99
CA TRP A 323 5.16 -6.48 16.29
C TRP A 323 5.38 -6.54 14.77
N MET A 324 6.47 -7.18 14.33
CA MET A 324 6.80 -7.25 12.91
C MET A 324 5.91 -8.25 12.15
N VAL A 325 5.49 -9.32 12.81
CA VAL A 325 4.56 -10.30 12.23
C VAL A 325 3.25 -9.63 11.85
N GLU A 326 2.68 -8.85 12.78
CA GLU A 326 1.45 -8.09 12.55
C GLU A 326 1.69 -6.85 11.67
N GLY A 327 2.81 -6.15 11.91
CA GLY A 327 3.17 -4.94 11.16
C GLY A 327 3.32 -5.20 9.65
N ALA A 328 3.96 -6.30 9.26
CA ALA A 328 4.09 -6.68 7.86
C ALA A 328 2.74 -7.04 7.21
N ALA A 329 1.86 -7.73 7.95
CA ALA A 329 0.51 -8.04 7.50
C ALA A 329 -0.37 -6.76 7.39
N MET A 330 -0.21 -5.80 8.31
CA MET A 330 -0.88 -4.50 8.23
C MET A 330 -0.32 -3.61 7.10
N HIS A 331 0.95 -3.75 6.73
CA HIS A 331 1.55 -2.99 5.62
C HIS A 331 0.86 -3.31 4.29
N VAL A 332 0.55 -4.58 4.01
CA VAL A 332 -0.14 -4.95 2.76
C VAL A 332 -1.59 -4.46 2.67
N GLU A 333 -2.20 -4.05 3.78
CA GLU A 333 -3.53 -3.41 3.75
C GLU A 333 -3.50 -2.06 3.00
N SER A 334 -2.30 -1.46 2.82
CA SER A 334 -2.09 -0.25 2.03
C SER A 334 -2.05 -0.47 0.50
N LEU A 335 -2.19 -1.72 0.02
CA LEU A 335 -2.22 -2.04 -1.41
C LEU A 335 -3.35 -1.32 -2.12
N GLN A 336 -3.03 -0.60 -3.19
CA GLN A 336 -3.99 0.12 -4.02
C GLN A 336 -3.83 -0.24 -5.49
N ASN A 337 -4.95 -0.58 -6.13
CA ASN A 337 -5.01 -0.84 -7.57
C ASN A 337 -5.29 0.47 -8.33
N HIS A 338 -4.41 0.80 -9.28
CA HIS A 338 -4.53 1.96 -10.18
C HIS A 338 -4.86 1.55 -11.63
N GLY A 339 -5.31 0.31 -11.84
CA GLY A 339 -5.60 -0.26 -13.16
C GLY A 339 -4.35 -0.78 -13.86
N SER A 340 -3.40 0.08 -14.20
CA SER A 340 -2.16 -0.31 -14.90
C SER A 340 -1.04 -0.81 -13.99
N HIS A 341 -1.14 -0.56 -12.70
CA HIS A 341 -0.16 -0.92 -11.68
C HIS A 341 -0.80 -0.93 -10.29
N TRP A 342 -0.08 -1.45 -9.31
CA TRP A 342 -0.41 -1.37 -7.90
C TRP A 342 0.62 -0.52 -7.16
N THR A 343 0.24 -0.02 -6.01
CA THR A 343 1.15 0.60 -5.05
C THR A 343 0.96 -0.01 -3.67
N VAL A 344 2.02 -0.04 -2.87
CA VAL A 344 1.97 -0.39 -1.45
C VAL A 344 2.73 0.68 -0.66
N GLY A 345 2.32 0.93 0.58
CA GLY A 345 2.92 1.93 1.46
C GLY A 345 2.44 3.35 1.20
N GLY A 346 3.18 4.30 1.78
CA GLY A 346 2.96 5.73 1.67
C GLY A 346 2.26 6.35 2.88
N TRP A 347 2.52 7.62 3.10
CA TRP A 347 2.04 8.41 4.24
C TRP A 347 0.51 8.40 4.43
N GLN A 348 -0.22 8.19 3.33
CA GLN A 348 -1.69 8.16 3.29
C GLN A 348 -2.29 6.78 3.67
N ALA A 349 -1.47 5.76 3.94
CA ALA A 349 -1.94 4.46 4.36
C ALA A 349 -2.87 4.58 5.59
N ASP A 350 -4.00 3.88 5.55
CA ASP A 350 -5.04 4.00 6.58
C ASP A 350 -4.49 3.64 7.98
N ARG A 351 -3.66 2.59 8.04
CA ARG A 351 -3.01 2.15 9.28
C ARG A 351 -2.00 3.15 9.87
N LEU A 352 -1.59 4.18 9.11
CA LEU A 352 -0.70 5.24 9.61
C LEU A 352 -1.46 6.42 10.25
N GLN A 353 -2.75 6.56 10.00
CA GLN A 353 -3.48 7.75 10.45
C GLN A 353 -3.61 7.80 11.99
N ILE A 354 -3.99 6.71 12.61
CA ILE A 354 -4.14 6.64 14.08
C ILE A 354 -2.80 6.79 14.81
N PRO A 355 -1.71 6.07 14.47
CA PRO A 355 -0.44 6.29 15.15
C PRO A 355 0.11 7.70 14.95
N ARG A 356 -0.05 8.31 13.76
CA ARG A 356 0.32 9.70 13.52
C ARG A 356 -0.42 10.64 14.46
N TYR A 357 -1.75 10.54 14.49
CA TYR A 357 -2.58 11.32 15.42
C TYR A 357 -2.10 11.18 16.85
N ARG A 358 -1.93 9.96 17.35
CA ARG A 358 -1.53 9.70 18.74
C ARG A 358 -0.16 10.28 19.06
N VAL A 359 0.84 9.96 18.23
CA VAL A 359 2.24 10.35 18.46
C VAL A 359 2.39 11.87 18.42
N LEU A 360 1.80 12.54 17.44
CA LEU A 360 1.89 14.00 17.29
C LEU A 360 1.06 14.75 18.35
N ASN A 361 0.09 14.06 19.00
CA ASN A 361 -0.63 14.56 20.16
C ASN A 361 0.00 14.13 21.52
N GLY A 362 1.24 13.65 21.51
CA GLY A 362 2.05 13.42 22.72
C GLY A 362 2.10 11.97 23.22
N ASP A 363 1.30 11.04 22.69
CA ASP A 363 1.38 9.62 23.03
C ASP A 363 2.41 8.92 22.12
N LYS A 364 3.69 9.04 22.47
CA LYS A 364 4.81 8.51 21.67
C LYS A 364 4.84 6.97 21.57
N GLY A 365 3.99 6.27 22.31
CA GLY A 365 4.01 4.81 22.38
C GLY A 365 5.20 4.26 23.17
N LEU A 366 5.53 3.00 22.92
CA LEU A 366 6.69 2.33 23.52
C LEU A 366 7.99 2.72 22.76
N PRO A 367 9.12 2.94 23.46
CA PRO A 367 10.42 2.92 22.80
C PRO A 367 10.60 1.65 21.97
N LEU A 368 11.20 1.73 20.78
CA LEU A 368 11.33 0.57 19.89
C LEU A 368 12.09 -0.59 20.54
N GLN A 369 13.05 -0.27 21.43
CA GLN A 369 13.75 -1.30 22.22
C GLN A 369 12.80 -2.12 23.11
N GLN A 370 11.73 -1.52 23.62
CA GLN A 370 10.69 -2.22 24.38
C GLN A 370 9.72 -2.96 23.45
N LEU A 371 9.33 -2.35 22.34
CA LEU A 371 8.43 -2.96 21.35
C LEU A 371 9.01 -4.26 20.79
N VAL A 372 10.29 -4.27 20.41
CA VAL A 372 10.97 -5.47 19.89
C VAL A 372 11.08 -6.60 20.93
N ALA A 373 11.05 -6.27 22.22
CA ALA A 373 11.12 -7.26 23.29
C ALA A 373 9.81 -8.02 23.53
N LEU A 374 8.68 -7.52 23.00
CA LEU A 374 7.38 -8.13 23.22
C LEU A 374 7.15 -9.34 22.33
N GLY A 375 6.80 -10.46 22.96
CA GLY A 375 6.33 -11.66 22.31
C GLY A 375 4.81 -11.68 22.13
N ARG A 376 4.31 -12.69 21.41
CA ARG A 376 2.89 -12.84 21.04
C ARG A 376 1.95 -12.71 22.24
N ASP A 377 2.17 -13.51 23.29
CA ASP A 377 1.27 -13.55 24.44
C ASP A 377 1.26 -12.23 25.21
N GLN A 378 2.42 -11.58 25.32
CA GLN A 378 2.54 -10.27 25.97
C GLN A 378 1.75 -9.19 25.22
N VAL A 379 1.77 -9.23 23.89
CA VAL A 379 0.99 -8.28 23.05
C VAL A 379 -0.50 -8.60 23.13
N GLN A 380 -0.87 -9.88 22.94
CA GLN A 380 -2.28 -10.28 22.86
C GLN A 380 -3.04 -10.19 24.18
N SER A 381 -2.35 -10.30 25.32
CA SER A 381 -2.94 -10.12 26.66
C SER A 381 -2.87 -8.69 27.19
N SER A 382 -2.22 -7.77 26.46
CA SER A 382 -2.05 -6.38 26.89
C SER A 382 -3.37 -5.61 26.86
N ALA A 383 -3.62 -4.81 27.92
CA ALA A 383 -4.70 -3.82 27.93
C ALA A 383 -4.51 -2.75 26.82
N ASP A 384 -3.26 -2.48 26.42
CA ASP A 384 -2.88 -1.53 25.38
C ASP A 384 -2.74 -2.19 23.98
N ILE A 385 -3.30 -3.38 23.77
CA ILE A 385 -3.18 -4.15 22.52
C ILE A 385 -3.42 -3.27 21.27
N ARG A 386 -4.45 -2.43 21.26
CA ARG A 386 -4.76 -1.55 20.12
C ARG A 386 -3.65 -0.54 19.85
N LYS A 387 -3.02 -0.04 20.91
CA LYS A 387 -1.90 0.90 20.82
C LYS A 387 -0.66 0.21 20.26
N ILE A 388 -0.36 -0.99 20.73
CA ILE A 388 0.78 -1.79 20.27
C ILE A 388 0.61 -2.16 18.79
N TYR A 389 -0.58 -2.61 18.37
CA TYR A 389 -0.86 -2.90 16.95
C TYR A 389 -0.74 -1.65 16.07
N SER A 390 -1.27 -0.51 16.54
CA SER A 390 -1.15 0.77 15.85
C SER A 390 0.32 1.17 15.66
N GLN A 391 1.15 1.04 16.71
CA GLN A 391 2.58 1.32 16.64
C GLN A 391 3.31 0.29 15.75
N SER A 392 2.95 -0.99 15.82
CA SER A 392 3.50 -2.06 14.98
C SER A 392 3.31 -1.76 13.49
N ALA A 393 2.10 -1.34 13.09
CA ALA A 393 1.83 -0.93 11.73
C ALA A 393 2.72 0.24 11.29
N ALA A 394 2.81 1.29 12.09
CA ALA A 394 3.62 2.46 11.77
C ALA A 394 5.13 2.14 11.73
N THR A 395 5.62 1.25 12.61
CA THR A 395 7.02 0.82 12.61
C THR A 395 7.34 -0.03 11.37
N ALA A 396 6.41 -0.88 10.92
CA ALA A 396 6.56 -1.63 9.67
C ALA A 396 6.60 -0.69 8.46
N HIS A 397 5.70 0.29 8.39
CA HIS A 397 5.73 1.33 7.36
C HIS A 397 7.04 2.14 7.40
N PHE A 398 7.53 2.51 8.59
CA PHE A 398 8.82 3.18 8.73
C PHE A 398 9.96 2.40 8.06
N LEU A 399 9.97 1.08 8.15
CA LEU A 399 10.98 0.26 7.50
C LEU A 399 10.71 0.05 6.00
N PHE A 400 9.53 -0.45 5.64
CA PHE A 400 9.24 -0.85 4.26
C PHE A 400 9.08 0.34 3.30
N ASP A 401 8.65 1.51 3.80
CA ASP A 401 8.47 2.73 3.02
C ASP A 401 9.69 3.65 3.07
N HIS A 402 10.77 3.26 3.78
CA HIS A 402 11.97 4.07 3.96
C HIS A 402 12.69 4.32 2.64
N GLU A 403 13.26 5.52 2.45
CA GLU A 403 14.02 5.88 1.25
C GLU A 403 15.29 5.02 1.08
N SER A 404 15.98 4.72 2.18
CA SER A 404 17.17 3.86 2.17
C SER A 404 16.82 2.40 1.87
N PRO A 405 17.45 1.78 0.84
CA PRO A 405 17.30 0.35 0.58
C PRO A 405 17.68 -0.53 1.76
N MET A 406 18.64 -0.09 2.59
CA MET A 406 19.10 -0.82 3.77
C MET A 406 17.98 -1.04 4.79
N TYR A 407 17.16 -0.01 5.08
CA TYR A 407 16.02 -0.15 6.01
C TYR A 407 14.94 -1.06 5.44
N ARG A 408 14.62 -0.95 4.13
CA ARG A 408 13.66 -1.85 3.47
C ARG A 408 14.13 -3.30 3.52
N SER A 409 15.38 -3.54 3.20
CA SER A 409 16.00 -4.86 3.26
C SER A 409 16.08 -5.40 4.70
N ALA A 410 16.35 -4.53 5.68
CA ALA A 410 16.31 -4.89 7.10
C ALA A 410 14.92 -5.39 7.52
N GLY A 411 13.85 -4.74 7.07
CA GLY A 411 12.47 -5.17 7.32
C GLY A 411 12.19 -6.58 6.81
N GLY A 412 12.48 -6.86 5.53
CA GLY A 412 12.29 -8.18 4.92
C GLY A 412 13.17 -9.27 5.54
N THR A 413 14.42 -8.92 5.87
CA THR A 413 15.37 -9.84 6.51
C THR A 413 14.96 -10.16 7.94
N LEU A 414 14.57 -9.16 8.75
CA LEU A 414 14.07 -9.36 10.11
C LEU A 414 12.85 -10.30 10.10
N LEU A 415 11.89 -10.05 9.21
CA LEU A 415 10.73 -10.90 9.07
C LEU A 415 11.12 -12.35 8.75
N ARG A 416 12.07 -12.55 7.85
CA ARG A 416 12.62 -13.88 7.54
C ARG A 416 13.25 -14.56 8.75
N GLU A 417 14.03 -13.82 9.55
CA GLU A 417 14.68 -14.37 10.75
C GLU A 417 13.65 -14.74 11.83
N ILE A 418 12.58 -13.95 11.98
CA ILE A 418 11.47 -14.27 12.90
C ILE A 418 10.80 -15.61 12.52
N TYR A 419 10.50 -15.79 11.23
CA TYR A 419 9.89 -17.02 10.74
C TYR A 419 10.87 -18.21 10.71
N ARG A 420 12.17 -17.97 10.83
CA ARG A 420 13.21 -18.99 11.07
C ARG A 420 13.51 -19.24 12.54
N GLN A 421 12.91 -18.45 13.45
CA GLN A 421 13.20 -18.46 14.89
C GLN A 421 14.68 -18.18 15.23
N ASN A 422 15.35 -17.37 14.39
CA ASN A 422 16.75 -16.95 14.56
C ASN A 422 16.86 -15.49 15.00
N ASP A 423 15.74 -14.80 15.16
CA ASP A 423 15.69 -13.39 15.53
C ASP A 423 16.09 -13.14 16.99
N GLN A 424 16.64 -11.97 17.23
CA GLN A 424 17.01 -11.46 18.57
C GLN A 424 16.42 -10.07 18.78
N ARG A 425 16.32 -9.63 20.02
CA ARG A 425 15.89 -8.25 20.35
C ARG A 425 16.76 -7.17 19.75
N THR A 426 18.02 -7.48 19.43
CA THR A 426 18.98 -6.59 18.77
C THR A 426 18.97 -6.68 17.25
N SER A 427 18.23 -7.63 16.65
CA SER A 427 18.25 -7.88 15.20
C SER A 427 17.92 -6.65 14.39
N LEU A 428 16.90 -5.86 14.80
CA LEU A 428 16.53 -4.62 14.09
C LEU A 428 17.68 -3.63 14.03
N ALA A 429 18.32 -3.34 15.17
CA ALA A 429 19.46 -2.42 15.25
C ALA A 429 20.65 -2.93 14.45
N GLN A 430 20.95 -4.24 14.50
CA GLN A 430 22.05 -4.85 13.75
C GLN A 430 21.83 -4.78 12.23
N LEU A 431 20.61 -5.05 11.77
CA LEU A 431 20.27 -5.07 10.35
C LEU A 431 20.22 -3.65 9.75
N THR A 432 19.80 -2.65 10.54
CA THR A 432 19.78 -1.24 10.11
C THR A 432 21.09 -0.51 10.35
N GLY A 433 21.99 -1.06 11.18
CA GLY A 433 23.21 -0.40 11.61
C GLY A 433 22.98 0.85 12.46
N ALA A 434 21.76 1.02 13.03
CA ALA A 434 21.36 2.18 13.81
C ALA A 434 21.07 1.80 15.28
N SER A 435 21.34 2.71 16.19
CA SER A 435 20.95 2.57 17.59
C SER A 435 19.42 2.66 17.76
N PHE A 436 18.87 2.18 18.87
CA PHE A 436 17.44 2.32 19.13
C PHE A 436 16.98 3.78 19.28
N GLU A 437 17.85 4.67 19.76
CA GLU A 437 17.59 6.12 19.82
C GLU A 437 17.45 6.71 18.40
N GLU A 438 18.33 6.32 17.48
CA GLU A 438 18.23 6.75 16.08
C GLU A 438 16.99 6.17 15.38
N LEU A 439 16.66 4.91 15.67
CA LEU A 439 15.45 4.27 15.15
C LEU A 439 14.17 4.95 15.69
N ASP A 440 14.11 5.29 16.98
CA ASP A 440 12.99 6.03 17.57
C ASP A 440 12.85 7.43 16.94
N ALA A 441 13.97 8.15 16.77
CA ALA A 441 13.96 9.45 16.09
C ALA A 441 13.52 9.34 14.62
N GLY A 442 13.99 8.33 13.90
CA GLY A 442 13.59 8.03 12.52
C GLY A 442 12.11 7.68 12.39
N TYR A 443 11.61 6.85 13.30
CA TYR A 443 10.18 6.50 13.40
C TYR A 443 9.31 7.75 13.59
N LEU A 444 9.63 8.61 14.56
CA LEU A 444 8.91 9.86 14.81
C LEU A 444 8.92 10.78 13.57
N LYS A 445 10.07 10.88 12.89
CA LYS A 445 10.22 11.67 11.67
C LYS A 445 9.37 11.12 10.52
N SER A 446 9.25 9.79 10.40
CA SER A 446 8.49 9.14 9.33
C SER A 446 6.98 9.42 9.38
N LEU A 447 6.47 9.85 10.55
CA LEU A 447 5.07 10.22 10.72
C LEU A 447 4.75 11.65 10.29
N GLN A 448 5.76 12.47 9.95
CA GLN A 448 5.56 13.81 9.41
C GLN A 448 5.04 13.76 7.98
N VAL A 449 4.21 14.75 7.64
CA VAL A 449 3.66 14.95 6.28
C VAL A 449 3.94 16.40 5.89
N THR A 450 4.28 16.64 4.64
CA THR A 450 4.60 17.94 4.05
C THR A 450 3.64 18.31 2.93
N ASP A 451 3.68 19.54 2.47
CA ASP A 451 2.90 19.96 1.30
C ASP A 451 3.26 19.14 0.05
N ASP A 452 4.54 18.80 -0.13
CA ASP A 452 5.01 18.02 -1.27
C ASP A 452 4.40 16.61 -1.28
N ASP A 453 4.27 15.99 -0.12
CA ASP A 453 3.61 14.69 0.00
C ASP A 453 2.16 14.75 -0.51
N LEU A 454 1.42 15.81 -0.16
CA LEU A 454 0.03 16.00 -0.62
C LEU A 454 -0.05 16.30 -2.12
N LEU A 455 0.83 17.17 -2.63
CA LEU A 455 0.81 17.62 -4.01
C LEU A 455 1.26 16.55 -5.01
N THR A 456 2.08 15.59 -4.58
CA THR A 456 2.64 14.55 -5.44
C THR A 456 1.92 13.21 -5.35
N THR A 457 1.10 12.99 -4.31
CA THR A 457 0.41 11.71 -4.09
C THR A 457 -0.85 11.58 -4.93
N PRO A 458 -0.95 10.57 -5.81
CA PRO A 458 -2.18 10.31 -6.56
C PRO A 458 -3.23 9.59 -5.69
N GLY A 459 -4.51 9.75 -6.07
CA GLY A 459 -5.61 8.96 -5.48
C GLY A 459 -6.16 9.51 -4.16
N LEU A 460 -5.87 10.75 -3.79
CA LEU A 460 -6.37 11.39 -2.56
C LEU A 460 -7.89 11.38 -2.43
N ALA A 461 -8.62 11.38 -3.55
CA ALA A 461 -10.09 11.35 -3.55
C ALA A 461 -10.70 10.12 -2.85
N ARG A 462 -9.93 9.04 -2.67
CA ARG A 462 -10.37 7.79 -2.03
C ARG A 462 -10.12 7.73 -0.53
N LEU A 463 -9.45 8.74 0.04
CA LEU A 463 -9.13 8.77 1.47
C LEU A 463 -10.40 8.80 2.31
N ARG A 464 -10.43 7.95 3.34
CA ARG A 464 -11.51 7.91 4.33
C ARG A 464 -11.07 8.49 5.67
N ASN A 465 -9.83 8.25 6.04
CA ASN A 465 -9.22 8.73 7.28
C ASN A 465 -7.98 9.54 6.97
N LEU A 466 -7.86 10.71 7.59
CA LEU A 466 -6.75 11.63 7.34
C LEU A 466 -6.37 12.39 8.60
N ALA A 467 -5.18 12.10 9.13
CA ALA A 467 -4.56 12.82 10.23
C ALA A 467 -3.37 13.64 9.72
N LEU A 468 -3.49 14.96 9.79
CA LEU A 468 -2.44 15.91 9.41
C LEU A 468 -2.04 16.85 10.55
N GLY A 469 -2.76 16.82 11.66
CA GLY A 469 -2.51 17.72 12.78
C GLY A 469 -1.07 17.67 13.25
N ARG A 470 -0.52 18.84 13.56
CA ARG A 470 0.86 19.03 14.04
C ARG A 470 1.95 18.50 13.08
N THR A 471 1.60 18.30 11.78
CA THR A 471 2.56 18.02 10.70
C THR A 471 3.11 19.33 10.11
N GLN A 472 3.86 19.23 9.01
CA GLN A 472 4.44 20.39 8.32
C GLN A 472 3.54 20.89 7.16
N VAL A 473 2.27 20.47 7.14
CA VAL A 473 1.32 20.87 6.08
C VAL A 473 0.87 22.29 6.27
N THR A 474 0.80 23.05 5.16
CA THR A 474 0.30 24.43 5.10
C THR A 474 -0.95 24.52 4.21
N ALA A 475 -1.51 25.72 4.11
CA ALA A 475 -2.64 25.99 3.20
C ALA A 475 -2.36 25.56 1.73
N LYS A 476 -1.09 25.58 1.30
CA LYS A 476 -0.67 25.15 -0.04
C LYS A 476 -0.93 23.66 -0.26
N GLY A 477 -0.53 22.82 0.68
CA GLY A 477 -0.77 21.37 0.60
C GLY A 477 -2.25 21.02 0.74
N LEU A 478 -2.98 21.72 1.64
CA LEU A 478 -4.41 21.50 1.87
C LEU A 478 -5.24 21.73 0.60
N ALA A 479 -4.80 22.58 -0.33
CA ALA A 479 -5.49 22.79 -1.61
C ALA A 479 -5.60 21.51 -2.46
N ALA A 480 -4.68 20.56 -2.33
CA ALA A 480 -4.77 19.26 -3.01
C ALA A 480 -5.93 18.37 -2.51
N LEU A 481 -6.47 18.65 -1.32
CA LEU A 481 -7.51 17.86 -0.69
C LEU A 481 -8.94 18.25 -1.12
N THR A 482 -9.11 19.22 -1.98
CA THR A 482 -10.42 19.63 -2.55
C THR A 482 -11.14 18.48 -3.27
N VAL A 483 -10.39 17.46 -3.71
CA VAL A 483 -10.91 16.25 -4.37
C VAL A 483 -11.44 15.20 -3.39
N CYS A 484 -11.17 15.33 -2.09
CA CYS A 484 -11.51 14.34 -1.08
C CYS A 484 -13.00 14.43 -0.72
N SER A 485 -13.81 13.52 -1.24
CA SER A 485 -15.26 13.42 -0.94
C SER A 485 -15.64 12.21 -0.08
N GLU A 486 -14.68 11.30 0.17
CA GLU A 486 -14.92 10.06 0.90
C GLU A 486 -14.48 10.12 2.37
N LEU A 487 -13.93 11.27 2.82
CA LEU A 487 -13.44 11.43 4.19
C LEU A 487 -14.57 11.25 5.21
N ARG A 488 -14.29 10.44 6.21
CA ARG A 488 -15.09 10.20 7.40
C ARG A 488 -14.43 10.79 8.64
N TRP A 489 -13.14 10.63 8.77
CA TRP A 489 -12.33 11.18 9.83
C TRP A 489 -11.28 12.14 9.28
N LEU A 490 -11.31 13.39 9.78
CA LEU A 490 -10.35 14.44 9.42
C LEU A 490 -9.79 15.10 10.68
N GLU A 491 -8.47 15.10 10.80
CA GLU A 491 -7.73 15.66 11.93
C GLU A 491 -6.71 16.69 11.42
N LEU A 492 -6.90 17.95 11.82
CA LEU A 492 -6.10 19.11 11.40
C LEU A 492 -5.57 19.93 12.60
N SER A 493 -5.62 19.38 13.80
CA SER A 493 -5.28 20.09 15.05
C SER A 493 -3.87 20.68 15.00
N GLY A 494 -3.74 21.92 15.47
CA GLY A 494 -2.47 22.63 15.53
C GLY A 494 -1.87 23.04 14.19
N LEU A 495 -2.59 22.85 13.09
CA LEU A 495 -2.18 23.38 11.78
C LEU A 495 -2.62 24.86 11.66
N PRO A 496 -1.91 25.68 10.86
CA PRO A 496 -2.29 27.07 10.60
C PRO A 496 -3.45 27.18 9.59
N VAL A 497 -4.56 26.47 9.90
CA VAL A 497 -5.77 26.44 9.07
C VAL A 497 -6.65 27.63 9.40
N ASP A 498 -6.81 28.55 8.47
CA ASP A 498 -7.79 29.65 8.52
C ASP A 498 -9.07 29.28 7.75
N ASP A 499 -10.06 30.19 7.77
CA ASP A 499 -11.35 29.99 7.11
C ASP A 499 -11.22 29.73 5.59
N ALA A 500 -10.22 30.35 4.94
CA ALA A 500 -9.98 30.20 3.50
C ALA A 500 -9.40 28.81 3.18
N ALA A 501 -8.41 28.35 3.95
CA ALA A 501 -7.83 27.01 3.81
C ALA A 501 -8.86 25.91 4.13
N PHE A 502 -9.72 26.14 5.12
CA PHE A 502 -10.78 25.20 5.50
C PHE A 502 -11.84 25.02 4.41
N ALA A 503 -12.07 26.02 3.58
CA ALA A 503 -13.01 25.94 2.45
C ALA A 503 -12.65 24.83 1.43
N ASN A 504 -11.41 24.34 1.41
CA ASN A 504 -11.00 23.21 0.58
C ASN A 504 -11.76 21.90 0.91
N PHE A 505 -12.32 21.79 2.10
CA PHE A 505 -13.05 20.58 2.56
C PHE A 505 -14.56 20.60 2.27
N LYS A 506 -15.06 21.55 1.49
CA LYS A 506 -16.50 21.70 1.17
C LYS A 506 -17.15 20.44 0.60
N ASN A 507 -16.38 19.56 -0.04
CA ASN A 507 -16.86 18.32 -0.64
C ASN A 507 -16.88 17.13 0.34
N CYS A 508 -16.35 17.28 1.57
CA CYS A 508 -16.21 16.21 2.57
C CYS A 508 -17.52 15.97 3.37
N THR A 509 -18.65 15.84 2.68
CA THR A 509 -19.99 15.73 3.31
C THR A 509 -20.23 14.42 4.06
N LYS A 510 -19.30 13.47 3.99
CA LYS A 510 -19.36 12.17 4.67
C LYS A 510 -18.67 12.16 6.03
N LEU A 511 -18.11 13.30 6.46
CA LEU A 511 -17.41 13.41 7.75
C LEU A 511 -18.34 13.02 8.91
N ASP A 512 -17.86 12.10 9.73
CA ASP A 512 -18.45 11.72 11.02
C ASP A 512 -17.59 12.20 12.20
N GLN A 513 -16.27 12.43 12.00
CA GLN A 513 -15.37 12.99 13.02
C GLN A 513 -14.49 14.10 12.39
N LEU A 514 -14.40 15.25 13.08
CA LEU A 514 -13.64 16.43 12.66
C LEU A 514 -12.93 17.08 13.83
N PHE A 515 -11.60 17.14 13.77
CA PHE A 515 -10.75 17.73 14.83
C PHE A 515 -10.01 18.94 14.30
N LEU A 516 -10.26 20.10 14.93
CA LEU A 516 -9.77 21.42 14.51
C LEU A 516 -9.13 22.19 15.70
N ASP A 517 -8.74 21.47 16.77
CA ASP A 517 -8.11 22.07 17.94
C ASP A 517 -6.92 22.96 17.58
N GLY A 518 -6.88 24.18 18.10
CA GLY A 518 -5.77 25.11 17.92
C GLY A 518 -5.60 25.65 16.50
N THR A 519 -6.63 25.52 15.64
CA THR A 519 -6.65 26.15 14.31
C THR A 519 -7.05 27.62 14.38
N GLN A 520 -6.91 28.35 13.25
CA GLN A 520 -7.21 29.78 13.18
C GLN A 520 -8.65 30.09 12.72
N LEU A 521 -9.54 29.10 12.85
CA LEU A 521 -10.93 29.23 12.40
C LEU A 521 -11.68 30.28 13.20
N THR A 522 -12.54 31.01 12.50
CA THR A 522 -13.47 32.02 13.05
C THR A 522 -14.92 31.65 12.71
N ASP A 523 -15.87 32.45 13.16
CA ASP A 523 -17.30 32.25 12.86
C ASP A 523 -17.61 32.25 11.36
N LYS A 524 -16.70 32.70 10.49
CA LYS A 524 -16.83 32.63 9.02
C LYS A 524 -16.85 31.19 8.49
N SER A 525 -16.28 30.22 9.21
CA SER A 525 -16.31 28.80 8.84
C SER A 525 -17.62 28.09 9.20
N LEU A 526 -18.47 28.69 10.00
CA LEU A 526 -19.71 28.07 10.51
C LEU A 526 -20.68 27.63 9.40
N PRO A 527 -20.89 28.39 8.30
CA PRO A 527 -21.74 27.93 7.20
C PRO A 527 -21.26 26.60 6.61
N LEU A 528 -19.95 26.41 6.49
CA LEU A 528 -19.37 25.16 5.98
C LEU A 528 -19.49 24.03 7.02
N ILE A 529 -19.15 24.28 8.28
CA ILE A 529 -19.26 23.28 9.36
C ILE A 529 -20.70 22.75 9.43
N ALA A 530 -21.71 23.61 9.33
CA ALA A 530 -23.12 23.24 9.34
C ALA A 530 -23.55 22.31 8.21
N THR A 531 -22.76 22.18 7.13
CA THR A 531 -23.04 21.24 6.02
C THR A 531 -22.65 19.80 6.35
N PHE A 532 -21.79 19.57 7.33
CA PHE A 532 -21.31 18.25 7.72
C PHE A 532 -22.32 17.53 8.65
N THR A 533 -23.53 17.30 8.16
CA THR A 533 -24.68 16.80 8.94
C THR A 533 -24.51 15.37 9.47
N ASN A 534 -23.44 14.67 9.08
CA ASN A 534 -23.11 13.34 9.58
C ASN A 534 -22.18 13.36 10.81
N LEU A 535 -21.67 14.52 11.23
CA LEU A 535 -20.76 14.62 12.36
C LEU A 535 -21.37 14.05 13.63
N GLU A 536 -20.61 13.15 14.25
CA GLU A 536 -20.84 12.56 15.55
C GLU A 536 -19.87 13.12 16.60
N GLU A 537 -18.66 13.51 16.19
CA GLU A 537 -17.63 14.11 17.04
C GLU A 537 -17.00 15.32 16.37
N LEU A 538 -16.90 16.42 17.10
CA LEU A 538 -16.35 17.69 16.63
C LEU A 538 -15.49 18.33 17.71
N ASP A 539 -14.23 18.65 17.37
CA ASP A 539 -13.34 19.41 18.24
C ASP A 539 -13.05 20.80 17.66
N LEU A 540 -13.48 21.82 18.39
CA LEU A 540 -13.28 23.24 18.09
C LEU A 540 -12.49 23.93 19.23
N SER A 541 -11.78 23.16 20.04
CA SER A 541 -10.98 23.68 21.15
C SER A 541 -9.94 24.66 20.62
N ASN A 542 -9.62 25.68 21.43
CA ASN A 542 -8.58 26.66 21.12
C ASN A 542 -8.75 27.36 19.74
N THR A 543 -9.98 27.46 19.23
CA THR A 543 -10.32 28.23 18.01
C THR A 543 -10.86 29.63 18.38
N LYS A 544 -11.07 30.47 17.35
CA LYS A 544 -11.61 31.83 17.52
C LYS A 544 -13.14 31.89 17.33
N LEU A 545 -13.82 30.74 17.45
CA LEU A 545 -15.28 30.65 17.36
C LEU A 545 -15.92 31.22 18.62
N THR A 546 -17.09 31.88 18.45
CA THR A 546 -17.85 32.51 19.52
C THR A 546 -19.25 31.91 19.66
N ASP A 547 -20.12 32.50 20.50
CA ASP A 547 -21.53 32.09 20.61
C ASP A 547 -22.35 32.21 19.32
N GLU A 548 -21.82 32.91 18.29
CA GLU A 548 -22.39 32.89 16.94
C GLU A 548 -22.39 31.49 16.31
N ALA A 549 -21.59 30.57 16.86
CA ALA A 549 -21.57 29.15 16.44
C ALA A 549 -22.85 28.40 16.82
N VAL A 550 -23.58 28.82 17.84
CA VAL A 550 -24.72 28.06 18.41
C VAL A 550 -25.79 27.74 17.34
N PRO A 551 -26.27 28.67 16.51
CA PRO A 551 -27.29 28.34 15.50
C PRO A 551 -26.80 27.35 14.43
N ALA A 552 -25.52 27.43 14.04
CA ALA A 552 -24.91 26.54 13.04
C ALA A 552 -24.71 25.12 13.61
N LEU A 553 -24.10 25.02 14.78
CA LEU A 553 -23.84 23.73 15.46
C LEU A 553 -25.13 23.03 15.87
N SER A 554 -26.19 23.78 16.23
CA SER A 554 -27.50 23.21 16.54
C SER A 554 -28.14 22.43 15.37
N LYS A 555 -27.66 22.59 14.12
CA LYS A 555 -28.10 21.83 12.96
C LYS A 555 -27.50 20.43 12.90
N LEU A 556 -26.39 20.18 13.61
CA LEU A 556 -25.66 18.90 13.61
C LEU A 556 -26.34 17.89 14.53
N ARG A 557 -27.50 17.37 14.12
CA ARG A 557 -28.38 16.51 14.95
C ARG A 557 -27.78 15.16 15.35
N LYS A 558 -26.72 14.70 14.66
CA LYS A 558 -26.03 13.44 14.97
C LYS A 558 -24.88 13.63 15.97
N LEU A 559 -24.55 14.89 16.32
CA LEU A 559 -23.41 15.19 17.18
C LEU A 559 -23.61 14.62 18.56
N LYS A 560 -22.65 13.82 19.02
CA LYS A 560 -22.61 13.14 20.31
C LYS A 560 -21.62 13.81 21.25
N THR A 561 -20.46 14.21 20.70
CA THR A 561 -19.36 14.82 21.47
C THR A 561 -18.91 16.12 20.81
N LEU A 562 -18.79 17.17 21.59
CA LEU A 562 -18.30 18.48 21.18
C LEU A 562 -17.26 18.99 22.17
N HIS A 563 -16.06 19.32 21.67
CA HIS A 563 -15.01 19.96 22.46
C HIS A 563 -14.92 21.43 22.08
N VAL A 564 -14.96 22.32 23.07
CA VAL A 564 -14.91 23.80 22.88
C VAL A 564 -13.99 24.50 23.88
N THR A 565 -13.14 23.74 24.58
CA THR A 565 -12.20 24.28 25.58
C THR A 565 -11.32 25.38 24.94
N GLY A 566 -11.22 26.52 25.58
CA GLY A 566 -10.38 27.62 25.06
C GLY A 566 -10.91 28.32 23.82
N SER A 567 -12.15 28.03 23.38
CA SER A 567 -12.85 28.81 22.35
C SER A 567 -13.58 30.03 22.99
N GLY A 568 -14.17 30.88 22.18
CA GLY A 568 -15.04 31.98 22.64
C GLY A 568 -16.49 31.56 22.90
N ILE A 569 -16.83 30.26 22.86
CA ILE A 569 -18.17 29.75 23.19
C ILE A 569 -18.35 29.79 24.70
N THR A 570 -19.31 30.60 25.17
CA THR A 570 -19.54 30.80 26.60
C THR A 570 -20.36 29.67 27.22
N ALA A 571 -20.42 29.65 28.58
CA ALA A 571 -21.30 28.73 29.30
C ALA A 571 -22.78 28.87 28.88
N ALA A 572 -23.22 30.06 28.48
CA ALA A 572 -24.57 30.29 27.93
C ALA A 572 -24.74 29.64 26.56
N GLY A 573 -23.74 29.74 25.68
CA GLY A 573 -23.71 29.04 24.39
C GLY A 573 -23.77 27.53 24.58
N VAL A 574 -22.96 26.99 25.50
CA VAL A 574 -22.96 25.55 25.86
C VAL A 574 -24.34 25.07 26.33
N GLN A 575 -25.04 25.84 27.17
CA GLN A 575 -26.40 25.50 27.63
C GLN A 575 -27.41 25.48 26.49
N LYS A 576 -27.34 26.44 25.56
CA LYS A 576 -28.18 26.47 24.38
C LYS A 576 -27.94 25.24 23.46
N LEU A 577 -26.69 24.83 23.27
CA LEU A 577 -26.32 23.65 22.48
C LEU A 577 -26.85 22.36 23.11
N LYS A 578 -26.69 22.18 24.43
CA LYS A 578 -27.25 21.04 25.17
C LYS A 578 -28.77 20.98 25.09
N ALA A 579 -29.44 22.13 25.08
CA ALA A 579 -30.90 22.19 24.90
C ALA A 579 -31.33 21.86 23.46
N ALA A 580 -30.50 22.19 22.46
CA ALA A 580 -30.81 21.99 21.05
C ALA A 580 -30.50 20.57 20.55
N ILE A 581 -29.47 19.89 21.09
CA ILE A 581 -29.03 18.56 20.65
C ILE A 581 -29.14 17.57 21.81
N LEU A 582 -30.02 16.60 21.65
CA LEU A 582 -30.31 15.62 22.71
C LEU A 582 -29.08 14.73 22.97
N LYS A 583 -28.71 14.55 24.24
CA LYS A 583 -27.58 13.72 24.69
C LYS A 583 -26.19 14.21 24.22
N LEU A 584 -26.05 15.48 23.84
CA LEU A 584 -24.76 16.05 23.50
C LEU A 584 -23.88 16.15 24.74
N GLU A 585 -22.71 15.51 24.69
CA GLU A 585 -21.63 15.68 25.66
C GLU A 585 -20.74 16.84 25.21
N ILE A 586 -20.53 17.85 26.06
CA ILE A 586 -19.68 19.00 25.75
C ILE A 586 -18.55 19.07 26.79
N GLN A 587 -17.33 19.09 26.30
CA GLN A 587 -16.11 19.40 27.03
C GLN A 587 -15.73 20.87 26.77
N ASN A 588 -15.67 21.68 27.86
CA ASN A 588 -15.38 23.13 27.83
C ASN A 588 -14.44 23.53 28.95
#